data_a4940e507bec9cdb9ff8b2a05346e3a7
#
_entry.id   a4940e507bec9cdb9ff8b2a05346e3a7
#
_cell.length_a   1.000
_cell.length_b   1.000
_cell.length_c   1.000
_cell.angle_alpha   90.00
_cell.angle_beta   90.00
_cell.angle_gamma   90.00
#
_symmetry.space_group_name_H-M   'P 1'
#
loop_
_entity.id
_entity.type
_entity.pdbx_description
1 polymer ?
#
loop_
_entity_poly.entity_id
_entity_poly.type
_entity_poly.pdbx_seq_one_letter_code
_entity_poly.pdbx_strand_id
1 'polypeptide(L)'
;MPFRPRDSKTADEKIPVANDGPNEQQVLYYLRAHPDFFRKHASAIAELSLSHESGNAVSLIEHQVAILRDRNMTMRRRMNELLQAARINDEIFAKTRSLNLALLEVNSWHELNEVLATHVLVDFEADFVCAHLAAANLVLALDHIQHHTAELPCQHLQNGNESACSVLREDELHELFPMSEHDKTGSAVILRLKVQEGSGVLCIGSR
;
A
#
# COMPACT_ATOMS: atom_id res chain seq x y z
N MET A 1 -38.71 68.22 43.84
CA MET A 1 -37.61 67.31 44.21
C MET A 1 -37.79 66.05 43.35
N PRO A 2 -37.06 65.87 42.30
CA PRO A 2 -37.15 64.63 41.45
C PRO A 2 -36.16 63.56 41.87
N PHE A 3 -36.64 62.37 41.92
CA PHE A 3 -35.96 61.12 42.25
C PHE A 3 -35.00 60.72 41.12
N ARG A 4 -33.72 60.46 41.43
CA ARG A 4 -32.72 59.99 40.50
C ARG A 4 -32.67 58.47 40.55
N PRO A 5 -32.76 57.74 39.42
CA PRO A 5 -32.53 56.31 39.43
C PRO A 5 -31.02 56.02 39.41
N ARG A 6 -30.60 55.00 40.17
CA ARG A 6 -29.25 54.47 40.23
C ARG A 6 -28.93 53.67 38.97
N ASP A 7 -27.87 54.06 38.30
CA ASP A 7 -27.24 53.28 37.22
C ASP A 7 -26.72 51.97 37.81
N SER A 8 -27.28 50.85 37.36
CA SER A 8 -26.72 49.52 37.55
C SER A 8 -25.74 49.24 36.39
N LYS A 9 -24.44 49.42 36.65
CA LYS A 9 -23.39 48.90 35.80
C LYS A 9 -23.41 47.37 35.91
N THR A 10 -23.96 46.69 34.95
CA THR A 10 -23.66 45.29 34.68
C THR A 10 -22.26 45.23 34.09
N ALA A 11 -21.34 44.75 34.89
CA ALA A 11 -20.03 44.36 34.41
C ALA A 11 -20.18 43.11 33.54
N ASP A 12 -20.00 43.27 32.23
CA ASP A 12 -19.70 42.17 31.33
C ASP A 12 -18.36 41.55 31.71
N GLU A 13 -18.42 40.55 32.55
CA GLU A 13 -17.29 39.70 32.85
C GLU A 13 -17.03 38.80 31.63
N LYS A 14 -16.21 39.30 30.71
CA LYS A 14 -15.63 38.51 29.62
C LYS A 14 -14.83 37.35 30.24
N ILE A 15 -15.41 36.17 30.20
CA ILE A 15 -14.69 34.91 30.45
C ILE A 15 -13.57 34.83 29.40
N PRO A 16 -12.29 34.74 29.80
CA PRO A 16 -11.21 34.54 28.85
C PRO A 16 -11.38 33.15 28.23
N VAL A 17 -11.57 33.12 26.94
CA VAL A 17 -11.50 31.88 26.14
C VAL A 17 -10.03 31.49 26.07
N ALA A 18 -9.53 30.84 27.12
CA ALA A 18 -8.28 30.12 27.08
C ALA A 18 -8.49 28.87 26.24
N ASN A 19 -7.58 28.63 25.34
CA ASN A 19 -7.57 27.53 24.37
C ASN A 19 -7.15 26.19 25.05
N ASP A 20 -7.64 25.97 26.25
CA ASP A 20 -7.45 24.77 27.05
C ASP A 20 -8.78 24.04 27.14
N GLY A 21 -8.78 22.72 26.86
CA GLY A 21 -9.98 21.89 26.93
C GLY A 21 -10.69 22.00 28.30
N PRO A 22 -11.83 21.34 28.49
CA PRO A 22 -12.64 21.50 29.68
C PRO A 22 -11.79 21.14 30.93
N ASN A 23 -11.79 22.04 31.92
CA ASN A 23 -11.09 21.85 33.19
C ASN A 23 -11.70 20.62 33.92
N GLU A 24 -10.88 19.90 34.66
CA GLU A 24 -11.24 18.71 35.44
C GLU A 24 -12.51 18.95 36.30
N GLN A 25 -12.63 20.09 36.92
CA GLN A 25 -13.82 20.47 37.72
C GLN A 25 -15.08 20.62 36.87
N GLN A 26 -14.95 21.10 35.61
CA GLN A 26 -16.06 21.23 34.68
C GLN A 26 -16.51 19.85 34.21
N VAL A 27 -15.59 18.95 33.95
CA VAL A 27 -15.86 17.55 33.59
C VAL A 27 -16.58 16.83 34.74
N LEU A 28 -16.10 16.97 35.98
CA LEU A 28 -16.72 16.37 37.14
C LEU A 28 -18.14 16.93 37.37
N TYR A 29 -18.33 18.22 37.22
CA TYR A 29 -19.64 18.85 37.35
C TYR A 29 -20.62 18.32 36.28
N TYR A 30 -20.18 18.24 35.04
CA TYR A 30 -20.97 17.72 33.93
C TYR A 30 -21.38 16.26 34.15
N LEU A 31 -20.45 15.40 34.56
CA LEU A 31 -20.71 13.98 34.83
C LEU A 31 -21.67 13.78 36.01
N ARG A 32 -21.57 14.62 37.06
CA ARG A 32 -22.53 14.59 38.18
C ARG A 32 -23.93 15.03 37.76
N ALA A 33 -24.05 16.00 36.87
CA ALA A 33 -25.33 16.47 36.34
C ALA A 33 -25.96 15.47 35.36
N HIS A 34 -25.15 14.58 34.75
CA HIS A 34 -25.58 13.60 33.76
C HIS A 34 -25.17 12.16 34.14
N PRO A 35 -25.80 11.53 35.15
CA PRO A 35 -25.43 10.21 35.62
C PRO A 35 -25.58 9.11 34.54
N ASP A 36 -26.43 9.33 33.54
CA ASP A 36 -26.65 8.41 32.41
C ASP A 36 -25.62 8.57 31.27
N PHE A 37 -24.62 9.45 31.40
CA PHE A 37 -23.66 9.75 30.34
C PHE A 37 -22.98 8.49 29.82
N PHE A 38 -22.40 7.71 30.72
CA PHE A 38 -21.69 6.48 30.35
C PHE A 38 -22.61 5.36 29.86
N ARG A 39 -23.89 5.37 30.23
CA ARG A 39 -24.86 4.43 29.69
C ARG A 39 -25.21 4.76 28.23
N LYS A 40 -25.29 6.05 27.89
CA LYS A 40 -25.53 6.53 26.51
C LYS A 40 -24.28 6.42 25.63
N HIS A 41 -23.11 6.53 26.22
CA HIS A 41 -21.80 6.52 25.54
C HIS A 41 -20.93 5.35 26.03
N ALA A 42 -21.43 4.12 25.89
CA ALA A 42 -20.73 2.93 26.34
C ALA A 42 -19.35 2.72 25.67
N SER A 43 -19.17 3.22 24.44
CA SER A 43 -17.88 3.20 23.74
C SER A 43 -16.82 4.04 24.43
N ALA A 44 -17.21 5.16 25.07
CA ALA A 44 -16.27 6.02 25.78
C ALA A 44 -15.62 5.29 26.99
N ILE A 45 -16.37 4.43 27.69
CA ILE A 45 -15.81 3.61 28.78
C ILE A 45 -14.74 2.65 28.27
N ALA A 46 -14.92 2.10 27.05
CA ALA A 46 -13.98 1.16 26.48
C ALA A 46 -12.62 1.79 26.11
N GLU A 47 -12.61 3.11 25.91
CA GLU A 47 -11.41 3.89 25.56
C GLU A 47 -10.71 4.49 26.80
N LEU A 48 -11.44 4.61 27.94
CA LEU A 48 -10.87 5.15 29.17
C LEU A 48 -9.98 4.10 29.87
N SER A 49 -8.76 4.50 30.19
CA SER A 49 -7.87 3.73 31.08
C SER A 49 -8.23 4.04 32.52
N LEU A 50 -9.08 3.24 33.13
CA LEU A 50 -9.44 3.34 34.54
C LEU A 50 -8.46 2.48 35.36
N SER A 51 -7.51 3.11 36.05
CA SER A 51 -6.71 2.40 37.05
C SER A 51 -7.42 2.49 38.43
N HIS A 52 -7.77 1.35 38.99
CA HIS A 52 -8.22 1.29 40.38
C HIS A 52 -7.00 1.19 41.28
N GLU A 53 -6.87 2.12 42.23
CA GLU A 53 -5.97 2.02 43.40
C GLU A 53 -6.49 0.98 44.39
N SER A 54 -6.77 -0.22 43.98
CA SER A 54 -6.94 -1.35 44.89
C SER A 54 -5.56 -1.96 45.09
N GLY A 55 -4.94 -1.64 46.26
CA GLY A 55 -3.58 -2.02 46.62
C GLY A 55 -3.17 -3.38 46.09
N ASN A 56 -1.92 -3.69 45.99
CA ASN A 56 -1.17 -4.83 45.44
C ASN A 56 -1.88 -6.10 44.86
N ALA A 57 -3.21 -6.15 44.82
CA ALA A 57 -4.00 -7.20 44.22
C ALA A 57 -4.61 -6.68 42.89
N VAL A 58 -3.93 -6.92 41.78
CA VAL A 58 -4.51 -6.72 40.41
C VAL A 58 -5.81 -7.53 40.35
N SER A 59 -6.94 -6.85 40.15
CA SER A 59 -8.21 -7.53 40.02
C SER A 59 -8.14 -8.47 38.81
N LEU A 60 -8.46 -9.74 38.98
CA LEU A 60 -8.49 -10.74 37.90
C LEU A 60 -9.36 -10.28 36.73
N ILE A 61 -10.41 -9.52 37.01
CA ILE A 61 -11.32 -8.92 36.03
C ILE A 61 -10.61 -7.85 35.20
N GLU A 62 -9.82 -6.97 35.83
CA GLU A 62 -9.04 -5.95 35.10
C GLU A 62 -8.01 -6.58 34.18
N HIS A 63 -7.35 -7.64 34.63
CA HIS A 63 -6.43 -8.41 33.81
C HIS A 63 -7.12 -9.06 32.62
N GLN A 64 -8.29 -9.67 32.84
CA GLN A 64 -9.11 -10.25 31.75
C GLN A 64 -9.55 -9.18 30.76
N VAL A 65 -10.02 -8.02 31.21
CA VAL A 65 -10.41 -6.90 30.36
C VAL A 65 -9.22 -6.39 29.53
N ALA A 66 -8.04 -6.26 30.13
CA ALA A 66 -6.82 -5.88 29.45
C ALA A 66 -6.47 -6.87 28.32
N ILE A 67 -6.51 -8.18 28.61
CA ILE A 67 -6.28 -9.22 27.60
C ILE A 67 -7.32 -9.16 26.47
N LEU A 68 -8.60 -8.95 26.79
CA LEU A 68 -9.65 -8.86 25.76
C LEU A 68 -9.49 -7.61 24.89
N ARG A 69 -9.09 -6.49 25.45
CA ARG A 69 -8.78 -5.26 24.71
C ARG A 69 -7.60 -5.48 23.76
N ASP A 70 -6.52 -6.07 24.23
CA ASP A 70 -5.34 -6.38 23.41
C ASP A 70 -5.68 -7.32 22.27
N ARG A 71 -6.44 -8.40 22.54
CA ARG A 71 -6.92 -9.31 21.50
C ARG A 71 -7.82 -8.61 20.48
N ASN A 72 -8.70 -7.70 20.92
CA ASN A 72 -9.56 -6.94 20.02
C ASN A 72 -8.75 -6.01 19.11
N MET A 73 -7.75 -5.29 19.68
CA MET A 73 -6.85 -4.44 18.91
C MET A 73 -6.04 -5.25 17.88
N THR A 74 -5.52 -6.40 18.30
CA THR A 74 -4.78 -7.31 17.41
C THR A 74 -5.67 -7.84 16.28
N MET A 75 -6.91 -8.22 16.59
CA MET A 75 -7.88 -8.69 15.59
C MET A 75 -8.24 -7.58 14.60
N ARG A 76 -8.48 -6.36 15.06
CA ARG A 76 -8.75 -5.20 14.19
C ARG A 76 -7.56 -4.91 13.26
N ARG A 77 -6.33 -4.99 13.77
CA ARG A 77 -5.12 -4.81 12.94
C ARG A 77 -5.05 -5.85 11.83
N ARG A 78 -5.17 -7.14 12.19
CA ARG A 78 -5.16 -8.24 11.21
C ARG A 78 -6.27 -8.12 10.17
N MET A 79 -7.46 -7.70 10.58
CA MET A 79 -8.57 -7.46 9.66
C MET A 79 -8.26 -6.33 8.66
N ASN A 80 -7.66 -5.23 9.13
CA ASN A 80 -7.25 -4.14 8.24
C ASN A 80 -6.15 -4.58 7.27
N GLU A 81 -5.18 -5.37 7.73
CA GLU A 81 -4.13 -5.95 6.87
C GLU A 81 -4.73 -6.86 5.79
N LEU A 82 -5.71 -7.70 6.15
CA LEU A 82 -6.41 -8.55 5.18
C LEU A 82 -7.21 -7.73 4.16
N LEU A 83 -7.91 -6.69 4.61
CA LEU A 83 -8.66 -5.80 3.71
C LEU A 83 -7.73 -5.05 2.75
N GLN A 84 -6.57 -4.63 3.24
CA GLN A 84 -5.56 -3.99 2.40
C GLN A 84 -4.99 -4.97 1.36
N ALA A 85 -4.65 -6.19 1.78
CA ALA A 85 -4.17 -7.23 0.86
C ALA A 85 -5.24 -7.58 -0.20
N ALA A 86 -6.52 -7.65 0.18
CA ALA A 86 -7.61 -7.89 -0.76
C ALA A 86 -7.71 -6.77 -1.80
N ARG A 87 -7.62 -5.50 -1.40
CA ARG A 87 -7.64 -4.37 -2.34
C ARG A 87 -6.47 -4.40 -3.33
N ILE A 88 -5.26 -4.71 -2.84
CA ILE A 88 -4.07 -4.85 -3.70
C ILE A 88 -4.27 -5.99 -4.69
N ASN A 89 -4.81 -7.14 -4.25
CA ASN A 89 -5.10 -8.27 -5.12
C ASN A 89 -6.14 -7.92 -6.20
N ASP A 90 -7.20 -7.20 -5.85
CA ASP A 90 -8.22 -6.75 -6.80
C ASP A 90 -7.63 -5.81 -7.85
N GLU A 91 -6.73 -4.91 -7.44
CA GLU A 91 -6.03 -4.00 -8.35
C GLU A 91 -5.11 -4.77 -9.32
N ILE A 92 -4.27 -5.68 -8.79
CA ILE A 92 -3.40 -6.53 -9.61
C ILE A 92 -4.23 -7.37 -10.58
N PHE A 93 -5.34 -7.92 -10.12
CA PHE A 93 -6.24 -8.71 -10.99
C PHE A 93 -6.82 -7.86 -12.13
N ALA A 94 -7.27 -6.63 -11.84
CA ALA A 94 -7.78 -5.72 -12.85
C ALA A 94 -6.70 -5.34 -13.89
N LYS A 95 -5.48 -5.00 -13.44
CA LYS A 95 -4.33 -4.71 -14.30
C LYS A 95 -3.96 -5.93 -15.15
N THR A 96 -3.89 -7.10 -14.56
CA THR A 96 -3.57 -8.35 -15.27
C THR A 96 -4.63 -8.70 -16.33
N ARG A 97 -5.91 -8.49 -16.01
CA ARG A 97 -7.00 -8.70 -16.96
C ARG A 97 -6.89 -7.74 -18.14
N SER A 98 -6.61 -6.46 -17.89
CA SER A 98 -6.43 -5.45 -18.95
C SER A 98 -5.27 -5.83 -19.87
N LEU A 99 -4.11 -6.18 -19.31
CA LEU A 99 -2.96 -6.65 -20.06
C LEU A 99 -3.30 -7.87 -20.93
N ASN A 100 -3.97 -8.88 -20.36
CA ASN A 100 -4.33 -10.09 -21.11
C ASN A 100 -5.26 -9.79 -22.29
N LEU A 101 -6.24 -8.89 -22.09
CA LEU A 101 -7.13 -8.49 -23.19
C LEU A 101 -6.35 -7.73 -24.28
N ALA A 102 -5.48 -6.81 -23.91
CA ALA A 102 -4.64 -6.08 -24.86
C ALA A 102 -3.72 -7.03 -25.64
N LEU A 103 -3.09 -8.02 -24.96
CA LEU A 103 -2.24 -9.01 -25.62
C LEU A 103 -3.01 -9.90 -26.64
N LEU A 104 -4.28 -10.19 -26.37
CA LEU A 104 -5.12 -10.98 -27.29
C LEU A 104 -5.51 -10.19 -28.55
N GLU A 105 -5.50 -8.86 -28.51
CA GLU A 105 -5.83 -7.98 -29.64
C GLU A 105 -4.61 -7.66 -30.53
N VAL A 106 -3.39 -7.97 -30.03
CA VAL A 106 -2.13 -7.72 -30.75
C VAL A 106 -2.05 -8.52 -32.05
N ASN A 107 -1.79 -7.82 -33.16
CA ASN A 107 -1.60 -8.43 -34.49
C ASN A 107 -0.22 -8.14 -35.09
N SER A 108 0.60 -7.30 -34.43
CA SER A 108 1.90 -6.89 -34.94
C SER A 108 2.91 -6.73 -33.78
N TRP A 109 4.19 -6.85 -34.10
CA TRP A 109 5.28 -6.62 -33.13
C TRP A 109 5.30 -5.17 -32.62
N HIS A 110 4.89 -4.22 -33.43
CA HIS A 110 4.80 -2.81 -33.00
C HIS A 110 3.70 -2.61 -31.97
N GLU A 111 2.51 -3.20 -32.20
CA GLU A 111 1.43 -3.18 -31.21
C GLU A 111 1.84 -3.88 -29.91
N LEU A 112 2.57 -5.02 -30.01
CA LEU A 112 3.09 -5.69 -28.80
C LEU A 112 4.05 -4.79 -28.02
N ASN A 113 4.93 -4.07 -28.70
CA ASN A 113 5.84 -3.11 -28.07
C ASN A 113 5.07 -2.02 -27.30
N GLU A 114 4.00 -1.48 -27.90
CA GLU A 114 3.15 -0.47 -27.27
C GLU A 114 2.35 -1.03 -26.08
N VAL A 115 1.86 -2.27 -26.18
CA VAL A 115 1.18 -2.95 -25.07
C VAL A 115 2.13 -3.16 -23.91
N LEU A 116 3.38 -3.58 -24.14
CA LEU A 116 4.40 -3.72 -23.10
C LEU A 116 4.71 -2.37 -22.43
N ALA A 117 4.89 -1.31 -23.23
CA ALA A 117 5.15 0.02 -22.71
C ALA A 117 3.98 0.55 -21.86
N THR A 118 2.74 0.39 -22.35
CA THR A 118 1.57 0.95 -21.65
C THR A 118 1.22 0.14 -20.40
N HIS A 119 1.11 -1.17 -20.52
CA HIS A 119 0.62 -1.98 -19.40
C HIS A 119 1.72 -2.30 -18.40
N VAL A 120 2.92 -2.71 -18.84
CA VAL A 120 3.96 -3.12 -17.90
C VAL A 120 4.63 -1.92 -17.23
N LEU A 121 5.01 -0.89 -18.00
CA LEU A 121 5.68 0.27 -17.42
C LEU A 121 4.71 1.21 -16.72
N VAL A 122 3.51 1.46 -17.28
CA VAL A 122 2.58 2.45 -16.70
C VAL A 122 1.63 1.80 -15.69
N ASP A 123 0.88 0.75 -16.07
CA ASP A 123 -0.14 0.18 -15.19
C ASP A 123 0.48 -0.59 -14.02
N PHE A 124 1.53 -1.38 -14.26
CA PHE A 124 2.24 -2.13 -13.21
C PHE A 124 3.38 -1.33 -12.58
N GLU A 125 3.67 -0.12 -13.08
CA GLU A 125 4.70 0.78 -12.54
C GLU A 125 6.09 0.13 -12.51
N ALA A 126 6.39 -0.75 -13.49
CA ALA A 126 7.73 -1.30 -13.67
C ALA A 126 8.65 -0.24 -14.28
N ASP A 127 9.92 -0.21 -13.87
CA ASP A 127 10.89 0.73 -14.44
C ASP A 127 11.41 0.26 -15.81
N PHE A 128 11.50 -1.05 -16.02
CA PHE A 128 12.06 -1.64 -17.23
C PHE A 128 11.21 -2.82 -17.72
N VAL A 129 11.08 -2.95 -19.05
CA VAL A 129 10.53 -4.14 -19.69
C VAL A 129 11.26 -4.41 -21.00
N CYS A 130 11.62 -5.65 -21.25
CA CYS A 130 12.17 -6.10 -22.53
C CYS A 130 11.82 -7.56 -22.81
N ALA A 131 11.33 -7.85 -24.02
CA ALA A 131 11.14 -9.19 -24.52
C ALA A 131 12.31 -9.54 -25.46
N HIS A 132 13.08 -10.56 -25.13
CA HIS A 132 14.14 -11.08 -25.98
C HIS A 132 13.66 -12.31 -26.72
N LEU A 133 13.78 -12.31 -28.04
CA LEU A 133 13.30 -13.37 -28.93
C LEU A 133 14.47 -13.93 -29.74
N ALA A 134 14.60 -15.25 -29.77
CA ALA A 134 15.51 -15.94 -30.65
C ALA A 134 14.75 -16.65 -31.76
N ALA A 135 14.76 -16.08 -32.98
CA ALA A 135 14.12 -16.63 -34.15
C ALA A 135 14.95 -16.31 -35.39
N ALA A 136 15.14 -17.30 -36.28
CA ALA A 136 16.12 -17.22 -37.36
C ALA A 136 15.81 -16.13 -38.43
N ASN A 137 14.55 -15.70 -38.58
CA ASN A 137 14.12 -14.83 -39.67
C ASN A 137 13.52 -13.48 -39.19
N LEU A 138 13.74 -13.10 -37.95
CA LEU A 138 13.16 -11.88 -37.38
C LEU A 138 14.23 -10.82 -37.26
N VAL A 139 14.07 -9.65 -37.88
CA VAL A 139 14.91 -8.47 -37.65
C VAL A 139 13.99 -7.38 -37.11
N LEU A 140 14.05 -7.20 -35.78
CA LEU A 140 13.26 -6.18 -35.09
C LEU A 140 14.20 -5.27 -34.29
N ALA A 141 13.98 -3.97 -34.37
CA ALA A 141 14.64 -2.97 -33.57
C ALA A 141 13.52 -2.12 -32.92
N LEU A 142 12.99 -2.60 -31.82
CA LEU A 142 11.94 -1.95 -31.03
C LEU A 142 12.47 -1.69 -29.61
N ASP A 143 11.91 -0.71 -28.93
CA ASP A 143 12.42 -0.28 -27.63
C ASP A 143 12.30 -1.38 -26.54
N HIS A 144 11.22 -2.16 -26.59
CA HIS A 144 10.92 -3.19 -25.58
C HIS A 144 10.96 -4.61 -26.16
N ILE A 145 11.40 -4.80 -27.42
CA ILE A 145 11.53 -6.11 -28.04
C ILE A 145 12.88 -6.19 -28.74
N GLN A 146 13.72 -7.13 -28.30
CA GLN A 146 15.05 -7.37 -28.86
C GLN A 146 15.11 -8.73 -29.56
N HIS A 147 15.77 -8.77 -30.69
CA HIS A 147 15.97 -9.98 -31.46
C HIS A 147 17.41 -10.50 -31.29
N HIS A 148 17.55 -11.78 -31.04
CA HIS A 148 18.84 -12.48 -30.92
C HIS A 148 18.95 -13.57 -32.00
N THR A 149 20.11 -13.64 -32.65
CA THR A 149 20.40 -14.67 -33.68
C THR A 149 21.00 -15.94 -33.09
N ALA A 150 21.52 -15.89 -31.84
CA ALA A 150 22.20 -17.01 -31.19
C ALA A 150 21.58 -17.33 -29.82
N GLU A 151 22.16 -16.82 -28.75
CA GLU A 151 21.75 -17.14 -27.38
C GLU A 151 20.91 -16.01 -26.78
N LEU A 152 19.92 -16.39 -25.99
CA LEU A 152 19.14 -15.45 -25.19
C LEU A 152 19.86 -15.09 -23.89
N PRO A 153 19.69 -13.90 -23.34
CA PRO A 153 20.25 -13.51 -22.06
C PRO A 153 19.51 -14.19 -20.90
N CYS A 154 19.65 -15.52 -20.80
CA CYS A 154 18.94 -16.34 -19.80
C CYS A 154 19.86 -17.01 -18.80
N GLN A 155 21.04 -16.44 -18.52
CA GLN A 155 21.99 -17.02 -17.55
C GLN A 155 21.38 -17.21 -16.14
N HIS A 156 20.40 -16.39 -15.79
CA HIS A 156 19.66 -16.46 -14.52
C HIS A 156 18.55 -17.52 -14.49
N LEU A 157 18.14 -18.05 -15.64
CA LEU A 157 17.15 -19.13 -15.76
C LEU A 157 17.85 -20.49 -15.74
N GLN A 158 18.34 -20.91 -14.58
CA GLN A 158 19.00 -22.22 -14.43
C GLN A 158 17.99 -23.36 -14.44
N ASN A 159 18.38 -24.48 -15.10
CA ASN A 159 17.83 -25.82 -14.91
C ASN A 159 16.32 -25.98 -15.08
N GLY A 160 15.75 -25.45 -16.15
CA GLY A 160 14.37 -25.76 -16.51
C GLY A 160 13.30 -24.94 -15.75
N ASN A 161 13.70 -23.97 -14.96
CA ASN A 161 12.74 -23.04 -14.34
C ASN A 161 12.07 -22.17 -15.41
N GLU A 162 10.76 -21.99 -15.29
CA GLU A 162 9.98 -21.14 -16.18
C GLU A 162 10.13 -19.65 -15.81
N SER A 163 10.54 -19.35 -14.58
CA SER A 163 10.77 -17.99 -14.08
C SER A 163 11.92 -17.91 -13.09
N ALA A 164 12.60 -16.78 -13.04
CA ALA A 164 13.60 -16.43 -12.04
C ALA A 164 13.41 -14.97 -11.59
N CYS A 165 13.71 -14.71 -10.32
CA CYS A 165 13.76 -13.36 -9.78
C CYS A 165 15.14 -13.18 -9.15
N SER A 166 15.87 -12.14 -9.53
CA SER A 166 17.21 -11.87 -9.03
C SER A 166 17.50 -10.38 -8.91
N VAL A 167 18.42 -10.06 -8.01
CA VAL A 167 19.04 -8.74 -7.96
C VAL A 167 20.18 -8.74 -8.94
N LEU A 168 20.24 -7.74 -9.81
CA LEU A 168 21.14 -7.64 -10.94
C LEU A 168 22.11 -6.48 -10.75
N ARG A 169 23.31 -6.62 -11.32
CA ARG A 169 24.31 -5.57 -11.40
C ARG A 169 24.09 -4.74 -12.66
N GLU A 170 24.81 -3.63 -12.77
CA GLU A 170 24.70 -2.69 -13.87
C GLU A 170 24.96 -3.36 -15.24
N ASP A 171 25.99 -4.21 -15.34
CA ASP A 171 26.31 -4.96 -16.55
C ASP A 171 25.20 -5.94 -16.97
N GLU A 172 24.61 -6.64 -16.01
CA GLU A 172 23.50 -7.57 -16.23
C GLU A 172 22.19 -6.82 -16.61
N LEU A 173 21.97 -5.64 -16.01
CA LEU A 173 20.83 -4.78 -16.36
C LEU A 173 20.96 -4.26 -17.79
N HIS A 174 22.16 -3.85 -18.22
CA HIS A 174 22.41 -3.43 -19.60
C HIS A 174 22.20 -4.57 -20.63
N GLU A 175 22.54 -5.81 -20.25
CA GLU A 175 22.28 -6.97 -21.09
C GLU A 175 20.79 -7.26 -21.26
N LEU A 176 20.01 -7.13 -20.16
CA LEU A 176 18.57 -7.42 -20.17
C LEU A 176 17.70 -6.24 -20.65
N PHE A 177 18.15 -5.00 -20.46
CA PHE A 177 17.40 -3.80 -20.80
C PHE A 177 18.25 -2.78 -21.56
N PRO A 178 18.72 -3.09 -22.78
CA PRO A 178 19.75 -2.30 -23.48
C PRO A 178 19.31 -0.87 -23.85
N MET A 179 17.99 -0.60 -23.94
CA MET A 179 17.47 0.70 -24.33
C MET A 179 17.12 1.62 -23.13
N SER A 180 17.38 1.17 -21.91
CA SER A 180 17.04 1.91 -20.70
C SER A 180 18.29 2.47 -20.01
N GLU A 181 18.13 3.60 -19.28
CA GLU A 181 19.20 4.10 -18.39
C GLU A 181 19.11 3.33 -17.07
N HIS A 182 20.25 2.84 -16.60
CA HIS A 182 20.34 1.98 -15.43
C HIS A 182 21.08 2.64 -14.28
N ASP A 183 20.64 2.35 -13.06
CA ASP A 183 21.40 2.55 -11.84
C ASP A 183 22.38 1.40 -11.62
N LYS A 184 23.25 1.51 -10.60
CA LYS A 184 24.27 0.51 -10.31
C LYS A 184 23.73 -0.86 -9.94
N THR A 185 22.48 -0.94 -9.45
CA THR A 185 21.82 -2.18 -9.04
C THR A 185 20.32 -2.05 -9.28
N GLY A 186 19.70 -3.16 -9.64
CA GLY A 186 18.26 -3.28 -9.77
C GLY A 186 17.79 -4.70 -9.52
N SER A 187 16.51 -4.93 -9.60
CA SER A 187 15.91 -6.27 -9.53
C SER A 187 15.15 -6.57 -10.79
N ALA A 188 15.18 -7.82 -11.25
CA ALA A 188 14.38 -8.23 -12.39
C ALA A 188 13.76 -9.61 -12.20
N VAL A 189 12.60 -9.77 -12.81
CA VAL A 189 11.94 -11.05 -13.03
C VAL A 189 12.14 -11.42 -14.50
N ILE A 190 12.61 -12.63 -14.74
CA ILE A 190 12.86 -13.18 -16.07
C ILE A 190 11.92 -14.36 -16.25
N LEU A 191 11.08 -14.30 -17.30
CA LEU A 191 10.07 -15.29 -17.62
C LEU A 191 10.38 -15.94 -18.95
N ARG A 192 10.41 -17.27 -19.02
CA ARG A 192 10.58 -17.99 -20.26
C ARG A 192 9.31 -17.97 -21.09
N LEU A 193 9.41 -17.55 -22.34
CA LEU A 193 8.32 -17.56 -23.31
C LEU A 193 8.46 -18.79 -24.22
N LYS A 194 7.34 -19.50 -24.41
CA LYS A 194 7.22 -20.58 -25.41
C LYS A 194 6.72 -19.96 -26.72
N VAL A 195 7.60 -19.86 -27.70
CA VAL A 195 7.28 -19.34 -29.03
C VAL A 195 7.20 -20.51 -30.00
N GLN A 196 6.29 -20.46 -31.00
CA GLN A 196 6.07 -21.58 -31.93
C GLN A 196 7.34 -21.95 -32.75
N GLU A 197 8.14 -20.97 -33.14
CA GLU A 197 9.38 -21.15 -33.89
C GLU A 197 10.55 -20.46 -33.22
N GLY A 198 10.94 -20.95 -32.00
CA GLY A 198 12.08 -20.38 -31.30
C GLY A 198 11.94 -20.41 -29.79
N SER A 199 12.70 -19.58 -29.14
CA SER A 199 12.64 -19.36 -27.69
C SER A 199 12.61 -17.87 -27.40
N GLY A 200 12.04 -17.51 -26.26
CA GLY A 200 11.99 -16.13 -25.83
C GLY A 200 12.05 -16.01 -24.31
N VAL A 201 12.39 -14.84 -23.85
CA VAL A 201 12.29 -14.46 -22.44
C VAL A 201 11.67 -13.07 -22.33
N LEU A 202 10.82 -12.88 -21.35
CA LEU A 202 10.30 -11.58 -20.95
C LEU A 202 11.01 -11.17 -19.66
N CYS A 203 11.62 -10.02 -19.67
CA CYS A 203 12.30 -9.42 -18.55
C CYS A 203 11.52 -8.20 -18.08
N ILE A 204 11.24 -8.13 -16.78
CA ILE A 204 10.57 -6.99 -16.14
C ILE A 204 11.45 -6.58 -14.97
N GLY A 205 11.84 -5.32 -14.90
CA GLY A 205 12.79 -4.84 -13.90
C GLY A 205 12.30 -3.61 -13.13
N SER A 206 12.93 -3.44 -11.95
CA SER A 206 12.75 -2.26 -11.08
C SER A 206 14.10 -1.82 -10.53
N ARG A 207 14.22 -0.52 -10.32
CA ARG A 207 15.40 0.15 -9.74
C ARG A 207 15.60 -0.19 -8.27
#